data_973d178c2e1a6e398f6c646d26c5a4ec
#
_entry.id   973d178c2e1a6e398f6c646d26c5a4ec
#
_cell.length_a   1.000
_cell.length_b   1.000
_cell.length_c   1.000
_cell.angle_alpha   90.00
_cell.angle_beta   90.00
_cell.angle_gamma   90.00
#
_symmetry.space_group_name_H-M   'P 1'
#
loop_
_entity.id
_entity.type
_entity.pdbx_description
1 polymer ?
#
loop_
_entity_poly.entity_id
_entity_poly.type
_entity_poly.pdbx_seq_one_letter_code
_entity_poly.pdbx_strand_id
1 'polypeptide(L)'
;MTRKIALLPVWGALAGGFLAACSPVPDMSSIAAERQCAVHRYDIAQAVASNGKVVVVGTQDGAALVSVDQGKSWQRRALGNTSLVDIATCGDQGFVAVDHYHKVWSADADGGNWQSVPLELPRTPLTVSCDKQGGWWVAGTNAVIAGSKDRGKTWQSTDLGEDTQITSLQFLDDQNAIALGEFGLTVFSEDGGASWKKGAKIPGDFYPYAALFASRNEGWVSGIAGQIMHTTDGGRSWQKQVNAAHASLYRLFLHDGVPVGVGSGGVIARLDGDTWRVLPYTDPLPVFLGGGASLPGQSAVVIGGPGGLLRAVSTVAKQ
;
A
#
# COMPACT_ATOMS: atom_id res chain seq x y z
N MET A 1 -87.94 -46.69 19.83
CA MET A 1 -86.71 -47.24 20.42
C MET A 1 -85.51 -46.49 19.83
N THR A 2 -85.05 -45.46 20.51
CA THR A 2 -83.95 -44.57 20.06
C THR A 2 -82.82 -44.64 21.05
N ARG A 3 -81.69 -45.27 20.68
CA ARG A 3 -80.48 -45.35 21.50
C ARG A 3 -79.69 -44.04 21.31
N LYS A 4 -79.48 -43.33 22.39
CA LYS A 4 -78.57 -42.20 22.48
C LYS A 4 -77.16 -42.76 22.72
N ILE A 5 -76.21 -42.40 21.83
CA ILE A 5 -74.79 -42.64 22.00
C ILE A 5 -74.18 -41.39 22.68
N ALA A 6 -73.61 -41.55 23.84
CA ALA A 6 -72.90 -40.51 24.56
C ALA A 6 -71.42 -40.44 24.06
N LEU A 7 -71.01 -39.34 23.55
CA LEU A 7 -69.62 -39.02 23.21
C LEU A 7 -68.93 -38.40 24.47
N LEU A 8 -67.89 -39.07 24.96
CA LEU A 8 -66.98 -38.55 25.96
C LEU A 8 -65.87 -37.70 25.29
N PRO A 9 -65.58 -36.54 25.78
CA PRO A 9 -64.44 -35.77 25.23
C PRO A 9 -63.11 -36.27 25.89
N VAL A 10 -62.20 -36.73 25.07
CA VAL A 10 -60.80 -37.01 25.47
C VAL A 10 -60.03 -35.69 25.45
N TRP A 11 -59.69 -35.20 26.61
CA TRP A 11 -58.75 -34.10 26.76
C TRP A 11 -57.33 -34.66 26.73
N GLY A 12 -56.65 -34.52 25.57
CA GLY A 12 -55.23 -34.80 25.45
C GLY A 12 -54.42 -33.58 25.94
N ALA A 13 -53.81 -33.70 27.07
CA ALA A 13 -52.83 -32.69 27.57
C ALA A 13 -51.53 -32.82 26.75
N LEU A 14 -51.30 -31.93 25.83
CA LEU A 14 -49.99 -31.72 25.17
C LEU A 14 -49.05 -31.03 26.18
N ALA A 15 -48.24 -31.78 26.86
CA ALA A 15 -47.10 -31.26 27.63
C ALA A 15 -46.01 -30.83 26.65
N GLY A 16 -46.02 -29.56 26.26
CA GLY A 16 -44.94 -28.92 25.47
C GLY A 16 -43.72 -28.79 26.35
N GLY A 17 -42.79 -29.73 26.23
CA GLY A 17 -41.45 -29.59 26.81
C GLY A 17 -40.68 -28.49 26.09
N PHE A 18 -40.55 -27.34 26.70
CA PHE A 18 -39.56 -26.34 26.31
C PHE A 18 -38.16 -26.90 26.59
N LEU A 19 -37.53 -27.50 25.61
CA LEU A 19 -36.08 -27.73 25.62
C LEU A 19 -35.41 -26.36 25.48
N ALA A 20 -35.14 -25.71 26.64
CA ALA A 20 -34.20 -24.60 26.69
C ALA A 20 -32.82 -25.18 26.36
N ALA A 21 -32.47 -25.12 25.07
CA ALA A 21 -31.12 -25.38 24.63
C ALA A 21 -30.24 -24.21 25.13
N CYS A 22 -29.76 -24.30 26.36
CA CYS A 22 -28.68 -23.45 26.84
C CYS A 22 -27.41 -23.87 26.06
N SER A 23 -27.21 -23.31 24.88
CA SER A 23 -25.89 -23.36 24.29
C SER A 23 -24.96 -22.58 25.20
N PRO A 24 -23.81 -23.15 25.58
CA PRO A 24 -22.84 -22.41 26.40
C PRO A 24 -22.46 -21.14 25.63
N VAL A 25 -22.38 -20.03 26.33
CA VAL A 25 -21.90 -18.75 25.75
C VAL A 25 -20.53 -19.03 25.20
N PRO A 26 -20.29 -18.71 23.89
CA PRO A 26 -18.99 -18.94 23.30
C PRO A 26 -17.89 -18.21 24.08
N ASP A 27 -16.76 -18.86 24.32
CA ASP A 27 -15.60 -18.20 24.91
C ASP A 27 -15.00 -17.23 23.88
N MET A 28 -15.17 -15.94 24.11
CA MET A 28 -14.69 -14.85 23.28
C MET A 28 -13.33 -14.28 23.75
N SER A 29 -12.69 -14.92 24.72
CA SER A 29 -11.45 -14.39 25.32
C SER A 29 -10.32 -14.25 24.31
N SER A 30 -10.18 -15.19 23.39
CA SER A 30 -9.18 -15.12 22.31
C SER A 30 -9.44 -13.96 21.35
N ILE A 31 -10.70 -13.69 21.02
CA ILE A 31 -11.08 -12.56 20.16
C ILE A 31 -10.86 -11.23 20.89
N ALA A 32 -11.19 -11.18 22.18
CA ALA A 32 -10.94 -9.99 22.99
C ALA A 32 -9.44 -9.70 23.12
N ALA A 33 -8.60 -10.72 23.28
CA ALA A 33 -7.14 -10.58 23.32
C ALA A 33 -6.59 -10.10 21.97
N GLU A 34 -7.08 -10.66 20.85
CA GLU A 34 -6.64 -10.25 19.51
C GLU A 34 -6.97 -8.78 19.20
N ARG A 35 -8.13 -8.29 19.64
CA ARG A 35 -8.52 -6.88 19.47
C ARG A 35 -7.62 -5.90 20.22
N GLN A 36 -6.85 -6.36 21.21
CA GLN A 36 -5.88 -5.55 21.93
C GLN A 36 -4.50 -5.54 21.24
N CYS A 37 -4.25 -6.46 20.31
CA CYS A 37 -3.02 -6.43 19.52
C CYS A 37 -3.01 -5.23 18.57
N ALA A 38 -1.84 -4.64 18.34
CA ALA A 38 -1.71 -3.56 17.37
C ALA A 38 -1.91 -4.06 15.94
N VAL A 39 -1.41 -5.25 15.63
CA VAL A 39 -1.55 -5.92 14.32
C VAL A 39 -2.57 -7.03 14.45
N HIS A 40 -3.60 -7.00 13.63
CA HIS A 40 -4.68 -7.98 13.63
C HIS A 40 -4.49 -8.99 12.49
N ARG A 41 -4.92 -10.23 12.66
CA ARG A 41 -4.83 -11.28 11.61
C ARG A 41 -5.65 -10.98 10.36
N TYR A 42 -6.56 -10.02 10.38
CA TYR A 42 -7.32 -9.59 9.22
C TYR A 42 -6.73 -8.34 8.54
N ASP A 43 -5.69 -7.74 9.11
CA ASP A 43 -5.00 -6.62 8.47
C ASP A 43 -4.37 -7.06 7.14
N ILE A 44 -4.52 -6.23 6.14
CA ILE A 44 -3.81 -6.32 4.88
C ILE A 44 -2.97 -5.06 4.74
N ALA A 45 -1.66 -5.20 4.84
CA ALA A 45 -0.72 -4.11 4.61
C ALA A 45 -0.69 -3.77 3.11
N GLN A 46 -1.10 -2.56 2.74
CA GLN A 46 -1.17 -2.08 1.35
C GLN A 46 -0.07 -1.10 1.00
N ALA A 47 0.31 -0.26 1.95
CA ALA A 47 1.31 0.78 1.76
C ALA A 47 2.28 0.81 2.94
N VAL A 48 3.55 1.05 2.66
CA VAL A 48 4.58 1.16 3.69
C VAL A 48 5.50 2.32 3.33
N ALA A 49 5.75 3.20 4.30
CA ALA A 49 6.73 4.27 4.18
C ALA A 49 7.62 4.32 5.43
N SER A 50 8.86 4.76 5.22
CA SER A 50 9.82 4.97 6.31
C SER A 50 10.54 6.30 6.12
N ASN A 51 10.61 7.10 7.17
CA ASN A 51 11.43 8.32 7.18
C ASN A 51 12.83 8.09 7.78
N GLY A 52 13.22 6.82 7.93
CA GLY A 52 14.50 6.44 8.50
C GLY A 52 14.50 6.21 10.02
N LYS A 53 13.49 6.73 10.73
CA LYS A 53 13.31 6.53 12.18
C LYS A 53 12.01 5.81 12.49
N VAL A 54 10.97 6.16 11.77
CA VAL A 54 9.61 5.66 11.95
C VAL A 54 9.18 4.92 10.70
N VAL A 55 8.54 3.78 10.87
CA VAL A 55 7.87 3.05 9.79
C VAL A 55 6.37 3.18 9.98
N VAL A 56 5.68 3.54 8.91
CA VAL A 56 4.22 3.61 8.87
C VAL A 56 3.71 2.62 7.85
N VAL A 57 2.71 1.83 8.24
CA VAL A 57 2.03 0.87 7.38
C VAL A 57 0.55 1.22 7.32
N GLY A 58 0.05 1.44 6.13
CA GLY A 58 -1.38 1.62 5.86
C GLY A 58 -2.06 0.28 5.63
N THR A 59 -3.21 0.09 6.28
CA THR A 59 -4.01 -1.13 6.14
C THR A 59 -5.27 -0.90 5.31
N GLN A 60 -5.80 -1.98 4.75
CA GLN A 60 -7.04 -1.97 3.99
C GLN A 60 -8.26 -1.58 4.84
N ASP A 61 -8.23 -1.87 6.12
CA ASP A 61 -9.36 -1.68 7.05
C ASP A 61 -9.25 -0.42 7.92
N GLY A 62 -8.47 0.57 7.48
CA GLY A 62 -8.47 1.91 8.04
C GLY A 62 -7.61 2.10 9.26
N ALA A 63 -6.47 1.45 9.33
CA ALA A 63 -5.48 1.72 10.34
C ALA A 63 -4.14 2.16 9.74
N ALA A 64 -3.45 3.04 10.44
CA ALA A 64 -2.03 3.25 10.31
C ALA A 64 -1.32 2.52 11.46
N LEU A 65 -0.44 1.58 11.12
CA LEU A 65 0.41 0.89 12.09
C LEU A 65 1.77 1.59 12.11
N VAL A 66 2.17 2.06 13.27
CA VAL A 66 3.37 2.88 13.45
C VAL A 66 4.38 2.15 14.30
N SER A 67 5.62 2.05 13.82
CA SER A 67 6.75 1.52 14.56
C SER A 67 7.84 2.59 14.68
N VAL A 68 8.30 2.81 15.92
CA VAL A 68 9.41 3.72 16.24
C VAL A 68 10.68 2.97 16.65
N ASP A 69 10.63 1.65 16.63
CA ASP A 69 11.70 0.73 17.05
C ASP A 69 12.10 -0.24 15.94
N GLN A 70 11.96 0.20 14.68
CA GLN A 70 12.40 -0.50 13.47
C GLN A 70 11.65 -1.83 13.26
N GLY A 71 10.34 -1.80 13.45
CA GLY A 71 9.46 -2.94 13.17
C GLY A 71 9.42 -4.01 14.25
N LYS A 72 10.01 -3.76 15.44
CA LYS A 72 9.97 -4.70 16.56
C LYS A 72 8.63 -4.67 17.29
N SER A 73 8.05 -3.48 17.43
CA SER A 73 6.71 -3.29 17.96
C SER A 73 5.92 -2.27 17.15
N TRP A 74 4.60 -2.33 17.27
CA TRP A 74 3.70 -1.51 16.49
C TRP A 74 2.64 -0.85 17.38
N GLN A 75 2.26 0.35 17.00
CA GLN A 75 1.12 1.06 17.58
C GLN A 75 0.05 1.23 16.51
N ARG A 76 -1.19 0.89 16.84
CA ARG A 76 -2.32 1.06 15.93
C ARG A 76 -2.94 2.43 16.09
N ARG A 77 -3.11 3.15 14.98
CA ARG A 77 -3.86 4.39 14.87
C ARG A 77 -5.09 4.11 14.02
N ALA A 78 -6.26 4.04 14.64
CA ALA A 78 -7.50 3.87 13.92
C ALA A 78 -7.87 5.20 13.22
N LEU A 79 -8.03 5.17 11.91
CA LEU A 79 -8.38 6.33 11.09
C LEU A 79 -9.86 6.34 10.70
N GLY A 80 -10.62 5.34 11.16
CA GLY A 80 -12.04 5.17 10.85
C GLY A 80 -12.27 4.39 9.55
N ASN A 81 -13.42 4.62 8.91
CA ASN A 81 -13.72 3.98 7.63
C ASN A 81 -12.82 4.57 6.54
N THR A 82 -11.70 3.94 6.32
CA THR A 82 -10.75 4.29 5.27
C THR A 82 -10.00 3.04 4.81
N SER A 83 -9.24 3.14 3.73
CA SER A 83 -8.33 2.11 3.23
C SER A 83 -7.16 2.85 2.62
N LEU A 84 -6.02 2.86 3.31
CA LEU A 84 -4.85 3.59 2.85
C LEU A 84 -4.21 2.85 1.68
N VAL A 85 -4.19 3.49 0.52
CA VAL A 85 -3.71 2.90 -0.75
C VAL A 85 -2.23 3.12 -0.95
N ASP A 86 -1.76 4.34 -0.60
CA ASP A 86 -0.37 4.70 -0.74
C ASP A 86 0.05 5.70 0.34
N ILE A 87 1.33 5.66 0.71
CA ILE A 87 1.93 6.52 1.73
C ILE A 87 3.30 6.97 1.23
N ALA A 88 3.60 8.26 1.38
CA ALA A 88 4.90 8.85 1.13
C ALA A 88 5.42 9.60 2.36
N THR A 89 6.74 9.74 2.43
CA THR A 89 7.40 10.64 3.38
C THR A 89 7.67 11.99 2.73
N CYS A 90 7.49 13.07 3.48
CA CYS A 90 7.72 14.43 3.02
C CYS A 90 9.08 14.98 3.51
N GLY A 91 9.49 16.13 3.00
CA GLY A 91 10.78 16.75 3.34
C GLY A 91 10.92 17.13 4.82
N ASP A 92 9.80 17.40 5.51
CA ASP A 92 9.73 17.64 6.96
C ASP A 92 9.75 16.34 7.80
N GLN A 93 10.01 15.20 7.17
CA GLN A 93 9.99 13.85 7.75
C GLN A 93 8.58 13.36 8.15
N GLY A 94 7.52 14.14 7.94
CA GLY A 94 6.14 13.73 8.14
C GLY A 94 5.68 12.76 7.05
N PHE A 95 4.46 12.26 7.21
CA PHE A 95 3.84 11.32 6.29
C PHE A 95 2.62 11.92 5.62
N VAL A 96 2.42 11.59 4.36
CA VAL A 96 1.20 11.85 3.62
C VAL A 96 0.69 10.55 3.01
N ALA A 97 -0.61 10.34 3.06
CA ALA A 97 -1.25 9.13 2.52
C ALA A 97 -2.53 9.47 1.77
N VAL A 98 -2.94 8.60 0.88
CA VAL A 98 -4.24 8.67 0.21
C VAL A 98 -5.09 7.45 0.52
N ASP A 99 -6.40 7.62 0.50
CA ASP A 99 -7.35 6.54 0.69
C ASP A 99 -8.34 6.41 -0.48
N HIS A 100 -9.08 5.31 -0.49
CA HIS A 100 -10.14 5.07 -1.48
C HIS A 100 -11.37 5.99 -1.31
N TYR A 101 -11.48 6.70 -0.19
CA TYR A 101 -12.64 7.52 0.17
C TYR A 101 -12.40 9.01 -0.07
N HIS A 102 -11.52 9.35 -1.01
CA HIS A 102 -11.24 10.72 -1.45
C HIS A 102 -10.72 11.62 -0.33
N LYS A 103 -9.79 11.08 0.46
CA LYS A 103 -9.10 11.86 1.49
C LYS A 103 -7.59 11.76 1.33
N VAL A 104 -6.94 12.85 1.60
CA VAL A 104 -5.50 12.88 1.84
C VAL A 104 -5.29 13.00 3.35
N TRP A 105 -4.50 12.09 3.87
CA TRP A 105 -4.13 12.02 5.28
C TRP A 105 -2.72 12.53 5.48
N SER A 106 -2.46 13.14 6.62
CA SER A 106 -1.12 13.54 7.01
C SER A 106 -0.86 13.20 8.46
N ALA A 107 0.42 12.93 8.76
CA ALA A 107 0.91 12.66 10.11
C ALA A 107 2.26 13.33 10.33
N ASP A 108 2.60 13.55 11.59
CA ASP A 108 3.88 14.09 12.00
C ASP A 108 5.03 13.09 11.75
N ALA A 109 6.26 13.55 11.94
CA ALA A 109 7.47 12.74 11.72
C ALA A 109 7.59 11.53 12.65
N ASP A 110 6.87 11.51 13.76
CA ASP A 110 6.76 10.36 14.69
C ASP A 110 5.60 9.42 14.36
N GLY A 111 4.88 9.68 13.26
CA GLY A 111 3.71 8.91 12.82
C GLY A 111 2.45 9.14 13.67
N GLY A 112 2.43 10.25 14.43
CA GLY A 112 1.30 10.69 15.26
C GLY A 112 0.41 11.73 14.56
N ASN A 113 -0.59 12.23 15.28
CA ASN A 113 -1.44 13.37 14.91
C ASN A 113 -2.06 13.28 13.51
N TRP A 114 -2.61 12.12 13.16
CA TRP A 114 -3.25 11.91 11.86
C TRP A 114 -4.44 12.85 11.65
N GLN A 115 -4.42 13.55 10.54
CA GLN A 115 -5.48 14.45 10.08
C GLN A 115 -5.81 14.17 8.62
N SER A 116 -7.04 14.43 8.20
CA SER A 116 -7.44 14.26 6.80
C SER A 116 -8.09 15.51 6.24
N VAL A 117 -7.88 15.71 4.96
CA VAL A 117 -8.55 16.72 4.15
C VAL A 117 -9.25 16.05 2.96
N PRO A 118 -10.37 16.62 2.47
CA PRO A 118 -11.05 16.07 1.30
C PRO A 118 -10.21 16.26 0.03
N LEU A 119 -10.38 15.33 -0.91
CA LEU A 119 -9.77 15.36 -2.23
C LEU A 119 -10.89 15.17 -3.27
N GLU A 120 -11.05 16.11 -4.20
CA GLU A 120 -12.06 15.99 -5.24
C GLU A 120 -11.57 15.20 -6.46
N LEU A 121 -10.31 15.39 -6.84
CA LEU A 121 -9.67 14.74 -7.98
C LEU A 121 -8.25 14.28 -7.64
N PRO A 122 -7.79 13.15 -8.20
CA PRO A 122 -8.52 12.21 -9.09
C PRO A 122 -9.67 11.50 -8.36
N ARG A 123 -10.66 11.02 -9.12
CA ARG A 123 -11.83 10.31 -8.53
C ARG A 123 -11.47 9.05 -7.77
N THR A 124 -10.42 8.35 -8.21
CA THR A 124 -9.80 7.26 -7.44
C THR A 124 -8.33 7.56 -7.34
N PRO A 125 -7.86 8.04 -6.18
CA PRO A 125 -6.44 8.25 -5.94
C PRO A 125 -5.72 6.90 -5.80
N LEU A 126 -4.56 6.76 -6.42
CA LEU A 126 -3.78 5.52 -6.45
C LEU A 126 -2.37 5.70 -5.92
N THR A 127 -1.82 6.91 -6.00
CA THR A 127 -0.47 7.20 -5.53
C THR A 127 -0.37 8.60 -4.95
N VAL A 128 0.53 8.78 -4.01
CA VAL A 128 0.81 10.07 -3.37
C VAL A 128 2.32 10.31 -3.30
N SER A 129 2.71 11.56 -3.44
CA SER A 129 4.10 11.99 -3.31
C SER A 129 4.17 13.36 -2.64
N CYS A 130 5.33 13.68 -2.08
CA CYS A 130 5.67 15.04 -1.66
C CYS A 130 6.75 15.61 -2.58
N ASP A 131 6.62 16.90 -2.92
CA ASP A 131 7.74 17.62 -3.49
C ASP A 131 8.75 18.03 -2.39
N LYS A 132 9.88 18.56 -2.79
CA LYS A 132 10.95 18.97 -1.86
C LYS A 132 10.58 20.17 -0.99
N GLN A 133 9.59 20.96 -1.39
CA GLN A 133 9.06 22.11 -0.63
C GLN A 133 7.92 21.72 0.33
N GLY A 134 7.53 20.43 0.35
CA GLY A 134 6.47 19.90 1.23
C GLY A 134 5.07 20.02 0.64
N GLY A 135 4.95 20.31 -0.66
CA GLY A 135 3.69 20.21 -1.40
C GLY A 135 3.25 18.76 -1.55
N TRP A 136 1.95 18.52 -1.50
CA TRP A 136 1.35 17.20 -1.65
C TRP A 136 0.84 16.99 -3.07
N TRP A 137 1.11 15.82 -3.63
CA TRP A 137 0.75 15.48 -4.99
C TRP A 137 0.10 14.11 -5.03
N VAL A 138 -1.05 14.04 -5.68
CA VAL A 138 -1.85 12.81 -5.80
C VAL A 138 -2.12 12.55 -7.27
N ALA A 139 -2.03 11.29 -7.67
CA ALA A 139 -2.42 10.89 -9.02
C ALA A 139 -3.27 9.60 -8.98
N GLY A 140 -4.02 9.34 -10.04
CA GLY A 140 -4.92 8.19 -10.10
C GLY A 140 -5.64 8.03 -11.42
N THR A 141 -6.94 7.76 -11.35
CA THR A 141 -7.78 7.50 -12.54
C THR A 141 -7.87 8.69 -13.49
N ASN A 142 -8.14 8.37 -14.77
CA ASN A 142 -8.28 9.33 -15.87
C ASN A 142 -7.03 10.18 -16.10
N ALA A 143 -5.85 9.65 -15.74
CA ALA A 143 -4.57 10.34 -15.82
C ALA A 143 -4.60 11.75 -15.22
N VAL A 144 -5.32 11.91 -14.10
CA VAL A 144 -5.39 13.17 -13.36
C VAL A 144 -4.28 13.23 -12.32
N ILE A 145 -3.60 14.36 -12.26
CA ILE A 145 -2.62 14.71 -11.23
C ILE A 145 -3.11 15.95 -10.50
N ALA A 146 -3.20 15.91 -9.18
CA ALA A 146 -3.59 17.02 -8.34
C ALA A 146 -2.46 17.39 -7.37
N GLY A 147 -2.15 18.66 -7.26
CA GLY A 147 -1.14 19.21 -6.37
C GLY A 147 -1.70 20.23 -5.40
N SER A 148 -1.21 20.22 -4.18
CA SER A 148 -1.50 21.20 -3.14
C SER A 148 -0.20 21.70 -2.52
N LYS A 149 -0.01 23.02 -2.44
CA LYS A 149 1.14 23.65 -1.80
C LYS A 149 0.85 24.22 -0.42
N ASP A 150 -0.37 24.00 0.08
CA ASP A 150 -0.89 24.54 1.36
C ASP A 150 -1.47 23.44 2.27
N ARG A 151 -0.92 22.21 2.15
CA ARG A 151 -1.32 21.01 2.92
C ARG A 151 -2.79 20.65 2.73
N GLY A 152 -3.24 20.65 1.47
CA GLY A 152 -4.57 20.20 1.08
C GLY A 152 -5.70 21.21 1.30
N LYS A 153 -5.41 22.47 1.62
CA LYS A 153 -6.44 23.51 1.72
C LYS A 153 -6.97 23.89 0.35
N THR A 154 -6.07 23.97 -0.64
CA THR A 154 -6.43 24.16 -2.05
C THR A 154 -5.71 23.17 -2.93
N TRP A 155 -6.35 22.75 -4.03
CA TRP A 155 -5.85 21.78 -4.98
C TRP A 155 -5.89 22.34 -6.39
N GLN A 156 -4.83 22.11 -7.15
CA GLN A 156 -4.76 22.36 -8.58
C GLN A 156 -4.63 21.03 -9.29
N SER A 157 -5.52 20.73 -10.22
CA SER A 157 -5.50 19.48 -10.97
C SER A 157 -5.15 19.69 -12.43
N THR A 158 -4.36 18.77 -12.98
CA THR A 158 -4.08 18.63 -14.41
C THR A 158 -4.71 17.34 -14.89
N ASP A 159 -5.60 17.45 -15.86
CA ASP A 159 -6.18 16.33 -16.60
C ASP A 159 -5.40 16.17 -17.91
N LEU A 160 -4.81 14.99 -18.12
CA LEU A 160 -4.01 14.71 -19.32
C LEU A 160 -4.85 14.21 -20.49
N GLY A 161 -6.16 14.06 -20.32
CA GLY A 161 -7.10 13.63 -21.35
C GLY A 161 -6.93 12.17 -21.76
N GLU A 162 -6.50 11.30 -20.84
CA GLU A 162 -6.31 9.86 -21.09
C GLU A 162 -7.24 9.05 -20.18
N ASP A 163 -7.89 8.05 -20.72
CA ASP A 163 -8.66 7.06 -19.93
C ASP A 163 -7.72 5.96 -19.42
N THR A 164 -6.75 6.36 -18.63
CA THR A 164 -5.73 5.49 -18.02
C THR A 164 -5.51 5.83 -16.56
N GLN A 165 -4.91 4.93 -15.82
CA GLN A 165 -4.58 5.13 -14.40
C GLN A 165 -3.11 5.49 -14.26
N ILE A 166 -2.80 6.50 -13.46
CA ILE A 166 -1.44 6.78 -13.00
C ILE A 166 -1.26 6.03 -11.68
N THR A 167 -0.30 5.11 -11.65
CA THR A 167 -0.04 4.22 -10.51
C THR A 167 1.21 4.58 -9.73
N SER A 168 2.04 5.48 -10.25
CA SER A 168 3.25 5.95 -9.57
C SER A 168 3.51 7.41 -9.86
N LEU A 169 3.94 8.16 -8.85
CA LEU A 169 4.32 9.56 -8.93
C LEU A 169 5.51 9.81 -8.01
N GLN A 170 6.58 10.39 -8.55
CA GLN A 170 7.78 10.68 -7.78
C GLN A 170 8.37 12.03 -8.18
N PHE A 171 8.68 12.87 -7.18
CA PHE A 171 9.50 14.06 -7.35
C PHE A 171 10.98 13.69 -7.21
N LEU A 172 11.75 13.95 -8.24
CA LEU A 172 13.17 13.58 -8.33
C LEU A 172 14.04 14.69 -7.72
N ASP A 173 13.68 15.92 -7.98
CA ASP A 173 14.27 17.14 -7.40
C ASP A 173 13.22 18.26 -7.31
N ASP A 174 13.65 19.50 -7.09
CA ASP A 174 12.76 20.67 -6.93
C ASP A 174 11.98 21.03 -8.21
N GLN A 175 12.47 20.63 -9.38
CA GLN A 175 11.87 20.97 -10.67
C GLN A 175 11.31 19.74 -11.38
N ASN A 176 11.93 18.57 -11.18
CA ASN A 176 11.65 17.41 -12.00
C ASN A 176 10.80 16.39 -11.24
N ALA A 177 9.72 15.97 -11.87
CA ALA A 177 8.87 14.87 -11.41
C ALA A 177 8.50 13.96 -12.58
N ILE A 178 8.22 12.70 -12.26
CA ILE A 178 7.74 11.70 -13.20
C ILE A 178 6.50 11.01 -12.63
N ALA A 179 5.51 10.80 -13.50
CA ALA A 179 4.35 9.96 -13.21
C ALA A 179 4.27 8.86 -14.29
N LEU A 180 3.90 7.66 -13.83
CA LEU A 180 3.83 6.47 -14.68
C LEU A 180 2.46 5.82 -14.53
N GLY A 181 1.94 5.31 -15.64
CA GLY A 181 0.59 4.75 -15.68
C GLY A 181 0.44 3.59 -16.65
N GLU A 182 -0.78 3.13 -16.75
CA GLU A 182 -1.19 2.02 -17.61
C GLU A 182 -0.80 2.26 -19.06
N PHE A 183 -0.62 1.16 -19.79
CA PHE A 183 -0.21 1.15 -21.22
C PHE A 183 1.11 1.89 -21.48
N GLY A 184 1.99 1.88 -20.46
CA GLY A 184 3.30 2.50 -20.52
C GLY A 184 3.27 4.03 -20.50
N LEU A 185 2.18 4.66 -20.08
CA LEU A 185 2.09 6.10 -19.96
C LEU A 185 3.23 6.65 -19.12
N THR A 186 3.97 7.62 -19.65
CA THR A 186 4.96 8.41 -18.93
C THR A 186 4.60 9.88 -19.01
N VAL A 187 4.71 10.58 -17.91
CA VAL A 187 4.38 12.00 -17.79
C VAL A 187 5.47 12.69 -16.99
N PHE A 188 5.90 13.84 -17.42
CA PHE A 188 6.98 14.60 -16.82
C PHE A 188 6.53 15.99 -16.41
N SER A 189 7.05 16.46 -15.29
CA SER A 189 7.13 17.87 -14.95
C SER A 189 8.59 18.30 -14.89
N GLU A 190 8.90 19.50 -15.40
CA GLU A 190 10.23 20.13 -15.36
C GLU A 190 10.16 21.50 -14.67
N ASP A 191 9.05 21.81 -14.00
CA ASP A 191 8.74 23.09 -13.36
C ASP A 191 8.12 22.94 -11.95
N GLY A 192 8.47 21.86 -11.25
CA GLY A 192 8.00 21.60 -9.88
C GLY A 192 6.51 21.28 -9.82
N GLY A 193 5.96 20.65 -10.87
CA GLY A 193 4.57 20.23 -10.95
C GLY A 193 3.61 21.31 -11.46
N ALA A 194 4.10 22.49 -11.87
CA ALA A 194 3.24 23.54 -12.41
C ALA A 194 2.64 23.17 -13.77
N SER A 195 3.36 22.38 -14.56
CA SER A 195 2.85 21.76 -15.78
C SER A 195 3.32 20.32 -15.95
N TRP A 196 2.53 19.53 -16.69
CA TRP A 196 2.78 18.13 -16.94
C TRP A 196 2.69 17.82 -18.44
N LYS A 197 3.65 17.05 -18.95
CA LYS A 197 3.74 16.69 -20.36
C LYS A 197 3.93 15.20 -20.54
N LYS A 198 3.20 14.62 -21.49
CA LYS A 198 3.38 13.22 -21.88
C LYS A 198 4.75 13.03 -22.55
N GLY A 199 5.44 11.97 -22.17
CA GLY A 199 6.70 11.53 -22.76
C GLY A 199 6.57 10.30 -23.65
N ALA A 200 7.71 9.69 -23.96
CA ALA A 200 7.74 8.43 -24.68
C ALA A 200 7.20 7.30 -23.79
N LYS A 201 6.32 6.47 -24.33
CA LYS A 201 5.75 5.34 -23.61
C LYS A 201 6.81 4.29 -23.25
N ILE A 202 6.65 3.63 -22.12
CA ILE A 202 7.34 2.39 -21.81
C ILE A 202 6.90 1.35 -22.86
N PRO A 203 7.83 0.65 -23.55
CA PRO A 203 7.48 -0.29 -24.61
C PRO A 203 6.65 -1.49 -24.14
N GLY A 204 5.81 -2.04 -25.04
CA GLY A 204 5.11 -3.33 -24.86
C GLY A 204 3.81 -3.24 -24.05
N ASP A 205 3.04 -2.16 -24.22
CA ASP A 205 1.77 -1.94 -23.49
C ASP A 205 1.92 -2.23 -21.99
N PHE A 206 3.00 -1.70 -21.45
CA PHE A 206 3.48 -2.00 -20.10
C PHE A 206 2.46 -1.58 -19.03
N TYR A 207 2.20 -2.48 -18.09
CA TYR A 207 1.30 -2.21 -16.96
C TYR A 207 2.13 -2.10 -15.67
N PRO A 208 2.41 -0.87 -15.18
CA PRO A 208 3.27 -0.66 -14.01
C PRO A 208 2.55 -1.00 -12.70
N TYR A 209 3.29 -1.64 -11.79
CA TYR A 209 2.90 -1.82 -10.40
C TYR A 209 3.60 -0.85 -9.46
N ALA A 210 4.91 -0.64 -9.66
CA ALA A 210 5.70 0.25 -8.85
C ALA A 210 6.84 0.84 -9.67
N ALA A 211 7.25 2.06 -9.30
CA ALA A 211 8.44 2.71 -9.83
C ALA A 211 9.36 3.15 -8.70
N LEU A 212 10.63 3.20 -8.99
CA LEU A 212 11.67 3.70 -8.11
C LEU A 212 12.70 4.46 -8.96
N PHE A 213 12.89 5.73 -8.67
CA PHE A 213 13.99 6.51 -9.22
C PHE A 213 15.01 6.80 -8.12
N ALA A 214 16.23 6.28 -8.30
CA ALA A 214 17.34 6.52 -7.39
C ALA A 214 17.98 7.88 -7.63
N SER A 215 17.85 8.42 -8.84
CA SER A 215 18.32 9.74 -9.23
C SER A 215 17.40 10.32 -10.31
N ARG A 216 17.70 11.56 -10.75
CA ARG A 216 17.01 12.19 -11.89
C ARG A 216 17.06 11.33 -13.16
N ASN A 217 18.13 10.57 -13.37
CA ASN A 217 18.33 9.84 -14.60
C ASN A 217 18.07 8.33 -14.44
N GLU A 218 18.27 7.77 -13.28
CA GLU A 218 18.26 6.33 -13.10
C GLU A 218 17.02 5.87 -12.33
N GLY A 219 16.28 4.93 -12.93
CA GLY A 219 15.05 4.41 -12.36
C GLY A 219 14.64 3.04 -12.89
N TRP A 220 13.80 2.37 -12.12
CA TRP A 220 13.24 1.05 -12.41
C TRP A 220 11.73 1.09 -12.29
N VAL A 221 11.08 0.32 -13.14
CA VAL A 221 9.62 0.14 -13.09
C VAL A 221 9.33 -1.34 -13.18
N SER A 222 8.64 -1.86 -12.19
CA SER A 222 8.11 -3.22 -12.21
C SER A 222 6.68 -3.24 -12.71
N GLY A 223 6.29 -4.31 -13.38
CA GLY A 223 4.96 -4.43 -13.95
C GLY A 223 4.43 -5.85 -14.01
N ILE A 224 3.36 -5.99 -14.77
CA ILE A 224 2.65 -7.26 -14.95
C ILE A 224 3.60 -8.37 -15.43
N ALA A 225 3.29 -9.61 -15.05
CA ALA A 225 4.06 -10.80 -15.42
C ALA A 225 5.57 -10.75 -15.04
N GLY A 226 5.91 -9.97 -14.00
CA GLY A 226 7.27 -9.86 -13.50
C GLY A 226 8.20 -9.09 -14.43
N GLN A 227 7.68 -8.31 -15.37
CA GLN A 227 8.50 -7.44 -16.21
C GLN A 227 9.14 -6.34 -15.37
N ILE A 228 10.40 -6.04 -15.64
CA ILE A 228 11.10 -4.91 -15.03
C ILE A 228 11.79 -4.14 -16.15
N MET A 229 11.56 -2.83 -16.16
CA MET A 229 12.16 -1.90 -17.09
C MET A 229 13.11 -0.96 -16.33
N HIS A 230 14.23 -0.63 -16.94
CA HIS A 230 15.27 0.25 -16.42
C HIS A 230 15.48 1.43 -17.35
N THR A 231 15.67 2.59 -16.79
CA THR A 231 16.07 3.82 -17.50
C THR A 231 17.33 4.41 -16.90
N THR A 232 18.16 4.98 -17.76
CA THR A 232 19.37 5.75 -17.39
C THR A 232 19.31 7.19 -17.89
N ASP A 233 18.17 7.59 -18.46
CA ASP A 233 17.93 8.93 -19.02
C ASP A 233 16.66 9.61 -18.46
N GLY A 234 16.22 9.18 -17.27
CA GLY A 234 15.09 9.76 -16.57
C GLY A 234 13.74 9.38 -17.15
N GLY A 235 13.63 8.18 -17.75
CA GLY A 235 12.38 7.68 -18.31
C GLY A 235 12.13 8.08 -19.78
N ARG A 236 13.13 8.65 -20.46
CA ARG A 236 13.01 8.97 -21.90
C ARG A 236 13.19 7.75 -22.77
N SER A 237 13.98 6.79 -22.30
CA SER A 237 14.08 5.45 -22.90
C SER A 237 14.13 4.35 -21.82
N TRP A 238 13.76 3.14 -22.22
CA TRP A 238 13.62 2.01 -21.31
C TRP A 238 14.24 0.75 -21.87
N GLN A 239 14.93 0.01 -21.04
CA GLN A 239 15.51 -1.30 -21.35
C GLN A 239 14.95 -2.34 -20.40
N LYS A 240 14.59 -3.51 -20.93
CA LYS A 240 14.12 -4.63 -20.12
C LYS A 240 15.28 -5.23 -19.36
N GLN A 241 15.08 -5.43 -18.05
CA GLN A 241 16.02 -6.16 -17.20
C GLN A 241 15.61 -7.62 -16.96
N VAL A 242 16.60 -8.44 -16.63
CA VAL A 242 16.38 -9.83 -16.26
C VAL A 242 15.81 -9.91 -14.86
N ASN A 243 14.63 -10.52 -14.72
CA ASN A 243 14.03 -10.83 -13.44
C ASN A 243 14.16 -12.34 -13.17
N ALA A 244 15.28 -12.75 -12.58
CA ALA A 244 15.52 -14.15 -12.21
C ALA A 244 14.72 -14.59 -10.97
N ALA A 245 14.06 -13.66 -10.28
CA ALA A 245 13.13 -13.99 -9.20
C ALA A 245 11.77 -14.48 -9.73
N HIS A 246 11.48 -14.30 -11.03
CA HIS A 246 10.25 -14.71 -11.70
C HIS A 246 8.95 -14.25 -10.97
N ALA A 247 9.01 -13.16 -10.20
CA ALA A 247 7.91 -12.64 -9.41
C ALA A 247 7.49 -11.24 -9.89
N SER A 248 6.20 -10.93 -9.86
CA SER A 248 5.75 -9.56 -10.00
C SER A 248 6.07 -8.80 -8.70
N LEU A 249 6.78 -7.69 -8.82
CA LEU A 249 7.13 -6.85 -7.67
C LEU A 249 6.10 -5.72 -7.55
N TYR A 250 5.47 -5.62 -6.38
CA TYR A 250 4.39 -4.65 -6.13
C TYR A 250 4.88 -3.37 -5.45
N ARG A 251 6.08 -3.40 -4.86
CA ARG A 251 6.77 -2.22 -4.32
C ARG A 251 8.25 -2.30 -4.64
N LEU A 252 8.84 -1.15 -4.94
CA LEU A 252 10.26 -0.97 -5.15
C LEU A 252 10.77 0.11 -4.18
N PHE A 253 11.93 -0.09 -3.60
CA PHE A 253 12.58 0.87 -2.70
C PHE A 253 14.11 0.66 -2.68
N LEU A 254 14.84 1.66 -2.23
CA LEU A 254 16.28 1.52 -2.01
C LEU A 254 16.53 0.90 -0.63
N HIS A 255 17.44 -0.08 -0.58
CA HIS A 255 17.98 -0.62 0.64
C HIS A 255 19.52 -0.63 0.54
N ASP A 256 20.18 0.12 1.40
CA ASP A 256 21.63 0.36 1.34
C ASP A 256 22.10 0.82 -0.05
N GLY A 257 21.33 1.70 -0.68
CA GLY A 257 21.63 2.26 -2.00
C GLY A 257 21.37 1.30 -3.17
N VAL A 258 20.88 0.08 -2.92
CA VAL A 258 20.56 -0.92 -3.95
C VAL A 258 19.05 -1.07 -4.09
N PRO A 259 18.50 -1.13 -5.31
CA PRO A 259 17.09 -1.41 -5.54
C PRO A 259 16.68 -2.79 -5.01
N VAL A 260 15.58 -2.77 -4.24
CA VAL A 260 14.93 -3.96 -3.69
C VAL A 260 13.44 -3.88 -4.03
N GLY A 261 12.84 -5.01 -4.31
CA GLY A 261 11.41 -5.13 -4.54
C GLY A 261 10.79 -6.27 -3.76
N VAL A 262 9.51 -6.09 -3.41
CA VAL A 262 8.69 -7.12 -2.75
C VAL A 262 7.45 -7.40 -3.58
N GLY A 263 6.97 -8.65 -3.57
CA GLY A 263 5.90 -8.98 -4.49
C GLY A 263 5.23 -10.33 -4.30
N SER A 264 4.84 -10.92 -5.42
CA SER A 264 4.09 -12.18 -5.47
C SER A 264 4.88 -13.35 -4.88
N GLY A 265 4.15 -14.29 -4.26
CA GLY A 265 4.73 -15.50 -3.69
C GLY A 265 5.64 -15.28 -2.47
N GLY A 266 5.53 -14.12 -1.81
CA GLY A 266 6.39 -13.76 -0.68
C GLY A 266 7.82 -13.39 -1.09
N VAL A 267 8.05 -13.10 -2.37
CA VAL A 267 9.39 -12.85 -2.89
C VAL A 267 9.87 -11.46 -2.45
N ILE A 268 11.10 -11.43 -1.95
CA ILE A 268 11.94 -10.24 -1.90
C ILE A 268 13.00 -10.41 -2.99
N ALA A 269 13.13 -9.44 -3.87
CA ALA A 269 14.15 -9.45 -4.92
C ALA A 269 15.08 -8.24 -4.75
N ARG A 270 16.36 -8.42 -5.05
CA ARG A 270 17.39 -7.38 -5.04
C ARG A 270 18.06 -7.32 -6.40
N LEU A 271 18.38 -6.11 -6.83
CA LEU A 271 19.18 -5.90 -8.03
C LEU A 271 20.64 -6.28 -7.75
N ASP A 272 21.20 -7.15 -8.61
CA ASP A 272 22.59 -7.60 -8.60
C ASP A 272 23.13 -7.46 -10.03
N GLY A 273 23.95 -6.45 -10.27
CA GLY A 273 24.30 -6.00 -11.62
C GLY A 273 23.03 -5.62 -12.39
N ASP A 274 22.77 -6.28 -13.52
CA ASP A 274 21.58 -6.06 -14.35
C ASP A 274 20.46 -7.09 -14.13
N THR A 275 20.56 -7.88 -13.06
CA THR A 275 19.63 -9.00 -12.82
C THR A 275 18.99 -8.89 -11.45
N TRP A 276 17.66 -8.97 -11.40
CA TRP A 276 16.92 -9.07 -10.16
C TRP A 276 16.91 -10.51 -9.66
N ARG A 277 17.47 -10.72 -8.47
CA ARG A 277 17.61 -12.04 -7.84
C ARG A 277 16.82 -12.13 -6.55
N VAL A 278 16.33 -13.31 -6.22
CA VAL A 278 15.69 -13.56 -4.92
C VAL A 278 16.66 -13.27 -3.80
N LEU A 279 16.23 -12.47 -2.85
CA LEU A 279 16.90 -12.25 -1.58
C LEU A 279 16.28 -13.22 -0.56
N PRO A 280 16.98 -14.29 -0.16
CA PRO A 280 16.43 -15.25 0.78
C PRO A 280 16.27 -14.63 2.17
N TYR A 281 15.22 -15.03 2.87
CA TYR A 281 14.95 -14.62 4.25
C TYR A 281 14.33 -15.78 5.04
N THR A 282 14.31 -15.67 6.36
CA THR A 282 13.81 -16.74 7.24
C THR A 282 12.28 -16.86 7.13
N ASP A 283 11.78 -18.08 7.00
CA ASP A 283 10.36 -18.43 6.96
C ASP A 283 9.55 -17.63 5.92
N PRO A 284 9.86 -17.76 4.62
CA PRO A 284 9.09 -17.11 3.58
C PRO A 284 7.67 -17.68 3.52
N LEU A 285 6.68 -16.79 3.42
CA LEU A 285 5.28 -17.16 3.27
C LEU A 285 4.87 -16.97 1.79
N PRO A 286 4.17 -17.92 1.17
CA PRO A 286 3.78 -17.86 -0.24
C PRO A 286 2.55 -16.97 -0.42
N VAL A 287 2.63 -15.72 0.04
CA VAL A 287 1.57 -14.70 -0.04
C VAL A 287 2.05 -13.53 -0.90
N PHE A 288 1.15 -12.61 -1.27
CA PHE A 288 1.61 -11.37 -1.87
C PHE A 288 2.14 -10.41 -0.79
N LEU A 289 3.24 -9.72 -1.09
CA LEU A 289 3.76 -8.64 -0.26
C LEU A 289 3.32 -7.31 -0.87
N GLY A 290 2.32 -6.68 -0.25
CA GLY A 290 1.76 -5.41 -0.72
C GLY A 290 2.59 -4.19 -0.33
N GLY A 291 3.45 -4.32 0.68
CA GLY A 291 4.28 -3.24 1.18
C GLY A 291 5.67 -3.70 1.59
N GLY A 292 6.63 -2.78 1.48
CA GLY A 292 7.99 -2.98 1.92
C GLY A 292 8.73 -1.66 2.05
N ALA A 293 9.66 -1.59 3.00
CA ALA A 293 10.53 -0.43 3.21
C ALA A 293 11.88 -0.85 3.80
N SER A 294 12.90 -0.06 3.51
CA SER A 294 14.22 -0.20 4.13
C SER A 294 14.18 0.20 5.61
N LEU A 295 14.95 -0.51 6.44
CA LEU A 295 15.25 -0.12 7.80
C LEU A 295 16.68 0.44 7.84
N PRO A 296 16.85 1.76 7.83
CA PRO A 296 18.16 2.38 7.77
C PRO A 296 19.05 2.01 8.98
N GLY A 297 20.34 1.76 8.70
CA GLY A 297 21.29 1.35 9.73
C GLY A 297 21.15 -0.10 10.21
N GLN A 298 20.26 -0.87 9.59
CA GLN A 298 20.14 -2.31 9.77
C GLN A 298 20.17 -2.99 8.42
N SER A 299 20.83 -4.15 8.32
CA SER A 299 20.74 -5.02 7.15
C SER A 299 19.39 -5.75 7.17
N ALA A 300 18.28 -4.98 7.15
CA ALA A 300 16.93 -5.50 7.28
C ALA A 300 15.92 -4.62 6.53
N VAL A 301 14.85 -5.21 6.10
CA VAL A 301 13.68 -4.56 5.49
C VAL A 301 12.42 -4.95 6.25
N VAL A 302 11.44 -4.04 6.29
CA VAL A 302 10.08 -4.38 6.72
C VAL A 302 9.32 -4.88 5.51
N ILE A 303 8.57 -5.97 5.69
CA ILE A 303 7.63 -6.50 4.70
C ILE A 303 6.24 -6.58 5.30
N GLY A 304 5.24 -6.34 4.47
CA GLY A 304 3.84 -6.39 4.83
C GLY A 304 2.97 -7.04 3.77
N GLY A 305 1.94 -7.74 4.22
CA GLY A 305 1.01 -8.47 3.35
C GLY A 305 -0.31 -8.77 4.05
N PRO A 306 -1.08 -9.76 3.54
CA PRO A 306 -2.33 -10.19 4.13
C PRO A 306 -2.13 -11.00 5.41
N GLY A 307 -3.21 -11.17 6.17
CA GLY A 307 -3.21 -12.02 7.37
C GLY A 307 -2.45 -11.43 8.55
N GLY A 308 -2.31 -10.10 8.61
CA GLY A 308 -1.49 -9.43 9.64
C GLY A 308 0.01 -9.67 9.44
N LEU A 309 0.43 -10.12 8.24
CA LEU A 309 1.85 -10.25 7.95
C LEU A 309 2.51 -8.87 7.97
N LEU A 310 3.30 -8.64 9.00
CA LEU A 310 4.07 -7.42 9.18
C LEU A 310 5.30 -7.75 10.02
N ARG A 311 6.49 -7.74 9.41
CA ARG A 311 7.72 -8.08 10.13
C ARG A 311 8.98 -7.48 9.49
N ALA A 312 9.99 -7.26 10.31
CA ALA A 312 11.34 -6.99 9.86
C ALA A 312 12.05 -8.31 9.52
N VAL A 313 12.69 -8.35 8.36
CA VAL A 313 13.46 -9.51 7.89
C VAL A 313 14.88 -9.09 7.58
N SER A 314 15.85 -9.91 8.02
CA SER A 314 17.27 -9.67 7.74
C SER A 314 17.55 -9.93 6.25
N THR A 315 18.33 -9.04 5.65
CA THR A 315 18.85 -9.14 4.28
C THR A 315 20.24 -9.77 4.20
N VAL A 316 20.83 -10.09 5.36
CA VAL A 316 22.10 -10.83 5.44
C VAL A 316 21.79 -12.31 5.49
N ALA A 317 22.33 -13.08 4.54
CA ALA A 317 22.27 -14.53 4.60
C ALA A 317 22.92 -15.01 5.91
N LYS A 318 22.21 -15.81 6.72
CA LYS A 318 22.87 -16.55 7.80
C LYS A 318 23.82 -17.52 7.12
N GLN A 319 25.11 -17.34 7.36
CA GLN A 319 26.16 -18.29 6.98
C GLN A 319 25.95 -19.63 7.67
#